data_29ef80d3ae01f46cb959f25ecdb987ad
#
_entry.id   29ef80d3ae01f46cb959f25ecdb987ad
#
_cell.length_a   1.000
_cell.length_b   1.000
_cell.length_c   1.000
_cell.angle_alpha   90.00
_cell.angle_beta   90.00
_cell.angle_gamma   90.00
#
_symmetry.space_group_name_H-M   'P 1'
#
loop_
_entity.id
_entity.type
_entity.pdbx_description
1 polymer ?
#
loop_
_entity_poly.entity_id
_entity_poly.type
_entity_poly.pdbx_seq_one_letter_code
_entity_poly.pdbx_strand_id
1 'polypeptide(L)'
;MANGTFRTTVGQAQKLERAVVRNGLDASAIEFLSQGDNIHKALTALGWKNEARSLINIERFFQSSATLWVDPNFTNWILSAHLDGVTQNPAKLVKAFDLSKHMTDSEIVSQAESLGFNPKQNPVTLDQIKAKIEAQPNGIEGEMLSNGSANIFYVFGKHNALFAVDVHWHSGNGQWFVYAYGLDRGGLWSAGSHIFCNKS
;
A
#
# COMPACT_ATOMS: atom_id res chain seq x y z
N MET A 1 17.29 -9.50 23.93
CA MET A 1 16.95 -10.14 22.65
C MET A 1 15.55 -10.73 22.79
N ALA A 2 14.55 -10.09 22.22
CA ALA A 2 13.16 -10.56 22.31
C ALA A 2 12.93 -11.61 21.22
N ASN A 3 12.67 -12.85 21.63
CA ASN A 3 12.21 -13.91 20.74
C ASN A 3 10.79 -13.56 20.27
N GLY A 4 10.69 -12.95 19.11
CA GLY A 4 9.42 -12.73 18.41
C GLY A 4 8.83 -14.08 17.99
N THR A 5 7.88 -14.59 18.77
CA THR A 5 7.14 -15.80 18.40
C THR A 5 6.24 -15.48 17.21
N PHE A 6 6.53 -16.05 16.06
CA PHE A 6 5.68 -15.95 14.87
C PHE A 6 4.36 -16.69 15.16
N ARG A 7 3.28 -15.96 15.40
CA ARG A 7 1.95 -16.52 15.61
C ARG A 7 1.18 -16.43 14.29
N THR A 8 1.22 -17.50 13.49
CA THR A 8 0.29 -17.66 12.37
C THR A 8 -1.10 -18.02 12.91
N THR A 9 -2.14 -17.38 12.35
CA THR A 9 -3.52 -17.84 12.59
C THR A 9 -3.72 -19.20 11.92
N VAL A 10 -4.65 -20.02 12.43
CA VAL A 10 -4.99 -21.33 11.83
C VAL A 10 -5.34 -21.19 10.34
N GLY A 11 -6.02 -20.11 9.96
CA GLY A 11 -6.35 -19.83 8.56
C GLY A 11 -5.14 -19.53 7.68
N GLN A 12 -4.11 -18.85 8.21
CA GLN A 12 -2.86 -18.58 7.48
C GLN A 12 -2.03 -19.86 7.31
N ALA A 13 -1.96 -20.72 8.33
CA ALA A 13 -1.30 -22.01 8.25
C ALA A 13 -1.96 -22.92 7.19
N GLN A 14 -3.28 -22.99 7.16
CA GLN A 14 -4.03 -23.76 6.17
C GLN A 14 -3.86 -23.21 4.74
N LYS A 15 -3.80 -21.89 4.55
CA LYS A 15 -3.51 -21.28 3.24
C LYS A 15 -2.11 -21.63 2.76
N LEU A 16 -1.11 -21.58 3.64
CA LEU A 16 0.27 -21.97 3.33
C LEU A 16 0.35 -23.44 2.95
N GLU A 17 -0.25 -24.33 3.74
CA GLU A 17 -0.32 -25.77 3.48
C GLU A 17 -0.92 -26.06 2.11
N ARG A 18 -2.07 -25.47 1.77
CA ARG A 18 -2.72 -25.63 0.47
C ARG A 18 -1.85 -25.11 -0.69
N ALA A 19 -1.14 -23.99 -0.49
CA ALA A 19 -0.24 -23.44 -1.50
C ALA A 19 0.96 -24.37 -1.73
N VAL A 20 1.53 -24.92 -0.67
CA VAL A 20 2.66 -25.85 -0.70
C VAL A 20 2.27 -27.15 -1.42
N VAL A 21 1.15 -27.76 -1.03
CA VAL A 21 0.64 -28.99 -1.68
C VAL A 21 0.31 -28.77 -3.16
N ARG A 22 -0.30 -27.63 -3.50
CA ARG A 22 -0.62 -27.27 -4.90
C ARG A 22 0.62 -27.13 -5.78
N ASN A 23 1.76 -26.75 -5.20
CA ASN A 23 3.05 -26.62 -5.89
C ASN A 23 3.90 -27.90 -5.83
N GLY A 24 3.33 -29.03 -5.39
CA GLY A 24 4.00 -30.32 -5.39
C GLY A 24 5.07 -30.50 -4.29
N LEU A 25 5.02 -29.67 -3.26
CA LEU A 25 5.90 -29.84 -2.09
C LEU A 25 5.26 -30.81 -1.09
N ASP A 26 6.01 -31.77 -0.63
CA ASP A 26 5.58 -32.74 0.39
C ASP A 26 5.89 -32.29 1.83
N ALA A 27 5.50 -33.10 2.80
CA ALA A 27 5.70 -32.79 4.21
C ALA A 27 7.20 -32.62 4.57
N SER A 28 8.10 -33.35 3.91
CA SER A 28 9.53 -33.26 4.16
C SER A 28 10.12 -31.93 3.66
N ALA A 29 9.60 -31.43 2.54
CA ALA A 29 9.96 -30.12 2.03
C ALA A 29 9.46 -28.98 2.96
N ILE A 30 8.27 -29.15 3.57
CA ILE A 30 7.75 -28.20 4.57
C ILE A 30 8.63 -28.19 5.81
N GLU A 31 9.03 -29.36 6.30
CA GLU A 31 9.89 -29.49 7.46
C GLU A 31 11.28 -28.89 7.19
N PHE A 32 11.87 -29.15 6.03
CA PHE A 32 13.12 -28.54 5.60
C PHE A 32 13.01 -26.99 5.56
N LEU A 33 11.95 -26.47 4.99
CA LEU A 33 11.72 -25.02 4.90
C LEU A 33 11.49 -24.37 6.27
N SER A 34 10.95 -25.11 7.24
CA SER A 34 10.70 -24.60 8.60
C SER A 34 11.96 -24.46 9.45
N GLN A 35 13.09 -25.04 9.02
CA GLN A 35 14.34 -25.03 9.77
C GLN A 35 15.24 -23.83 9.41
N GLY A 36 15.50 -22.96 10.40
CA GLY A 36 16.44 -21.84 10.29
C GLY A 36 16.15 -20.89 9.11
N ASP A 37 17.17 -20.60 8.29
CA ASP A 37 17.08 -19.69 7.14
C ASP A 37 16.68 -20.37 5.82
N ASN A 38 16.23 -21.62 5.84
CA ASN A 38 15.97 -22.36 4.62
C ASN A 38 14.85 -21.77 3.77
N ILE A 39 13.80 -21.24 4.37
CA ILE A 39 12.76 -20.47 3.64
C ILE A 39 13.39 -19.30 2.90
N HIS A 40 14.25 -18.54 3.56
CA HIS A 40 14.92 -17.39 2.94
C HIS A 40 15.83 -17.82 1.78
N LYS A 41 16.56 -18.91 1.92
CA LYS A 41 17.43 -19.48 0.88
C LYS A 41 16.62 -19.99 -0.31
N ALA A 42 15.52 -20.71 -0.04
CA ALA A 42 14.63 -21.21 -1.09
C ALA A 42 13.96 -20.09 -1.88
N LEU A 43 13.39 -19.11 -1.20
CA LEU A 43 12.78 -17.93 -1.83
C LEU A 43 13.81 -17.13 -2.64
N THR A 44 15.04 -17.01 -2.11
CA THR A 44 16.17 -16.39 -2.80
C THR A 44 16.56 -17.13 -4.08
N ALA A 45 16.64 -18.47 -4.04
CA ALA A 45 16.97 -19.29 -5.20
C ALA A 45 15.88 -19.25 -6.29
N LEU A 46 14.61 -19.07 -5.89
CA LEU A 46 13.47 -18.94 -6.79
C LEU A 46 13.30 -17.51 -7.34
N GLY A 47 14.20 -16.57 -7.04
CA GLY A 47 14.10 -15.18 -7.48
C GLY A 47 13.12 -14.31 -6.65
N TRP A 48 12.53 -14.85 -5.60
CA TRP A 48 11.55 -14.17 -4.73
C TRP A 48 12.20 -13.25 -3.69
N LYS A 49 13.40 -12.78 -3.96
CA LYS A 49 14.26 -12.08 -2.98
C LYS A 49 13.64 -10.82 -2.38
N ASN A 50 12.73 -10.18 -3.06
CA ASN A 50 12.20 -8.87 -2.65
C ASN A 50 10.69 -8.86 -2.36
N GLU A 51 9.89 -9.68 -3.03
CA GLU A 51 8.42 -9.57 -2.95
C GLU A 51 7.84 -9.99 -1.60
N ALA A 52 8.22 -11.15 -1.06
CA ALA A 52 7.72 -11.60 0.25
C ALA A 52 8.16 -10.68 1.40
N ARG A 53 9.38 -10.14 1.32
CA ARG A 53 9.90 -9.19 2.30
C ARG A 53 9.18 -7.84 2.22
N SER A 54 8.86 -7.40 1.00
CA SER A 54 8.05 -6.21 0.76
C SER A 54 6.64 -6.38 1.31
N LEU A 55 5.96 -7.49 1.01
CA LEU A 55 4.61 -7.77 1.50
C LEU A 55 4.52 -7.75 3.04
N ILE A 56 5.44 -8.42 3.74
CA ILE A 56 5.48 -8.44 5.20
C ILE A 56 5.77 -7.03 5.76
N ASN A 57 6.64 -6.27 5.12
CA ASN A 57 6.96 -4.91 5.53
C ASN A 57 5.79 -3.96 5.32
N ILE A 58 5.04 -4.11 4.23
CA ILE A 58 3.85 -3.32 3.92
C ILE A 58 2.73 -3.61 4.92
N GLU A 59 2.42 -4.88 5.21
CA GLU A 59 1.42 -5.25 6.21
C GLU A 59 1.75 -4.66 7.58
N ARG A 60 3.00 -4.75 8.01
CA ARG A 60 3.45 -4.21 9.29
C ARG A 60 3.42 -2.69 9.34
N PHE A 61 3.79 -2.05 8.23
CA PHE A 61 3.82 -0.60 8.14
C PHE A 61 2.42 -0.01 8.26
N PHE A 62 1.44 -0.56 7.51
CA PHE A 62 0.06 -0.08 7.53
C PHE A 62 -0.76 -0.67 8.68
N GLN A 63 -0.15 -0.80 9.86
CA GLN A 63 -0.85 -1.02 11.13
C GLN A 63 -0.86 0.28 11.92
N SER A 64 -2.00 0.61 12.54
CA SER A 64 -2.09 1.80 13.39
C SER A 64 -1.06 1.74 14.51
N SER A 65 -0.34 2.85 14.70
CA SER A 65 0.77 3.01 15.62
C SER A 65 0.78 4.41 16.23
N ALA A 66 1.82 4.77 16.98
CA ALA A 66 1.97 6.11 17.53
C ALA A 66 2.18 7.20 16.45
N THR A 67 2.61 6.84 15.23
CA THR A 67 2.92 7.79 14.14
C THR A 67 2.04 7.65 12.92
N LEU A 68 1.21 6.60 12.85
CA LEU A 68 0.34 6.29 11.73
C LEU A 68 -1.02 5.79 12.22
N TRP A 69 -2.08 6.40 11.76
CA TRP A 69 -3.44 5.88 11.92
C TRP A 69 -3.97 5.38 10.57
N VAL A 70 -4.56 4.20 10.57
CA VAL A 70 -5.03 3.53 9.35
C VAL A 70 -6.51 3.22 9.47
N ASP A 71 -7.28 3.71 8.50
CA ASP A 71 -8.72 3.52 8.42
C ASP A 71 -9.08 2.04 8.14
N PRO A 72 -10.15 1.49 8.73
CA PRO A 72 -10.62 0.14 8.45
C PRO A 72 -10.93 -0.13 6.97
N ASN A 73 -11.42 0.85 6.22
CA ASN A 73 -11.67 0.68 4.78
C ASN A 73 -10.38 0.49 4.01
N PHE A 74 -9.30 1.24 4.34
CA PHE A 74 -7.99 1.02 3.74
C PHE A 74 -7.51 -0.41 3.98
N THR A 75 -7.59 -0.90 5.22
CA THR A 75 -7.21 -2.27 5.57
C THR A 75 -8.05 -3.30 4.81
N ASN A 76 -9.37 -3.10 4.78
CA ASN A 76 -10.30 -4.07 4.20
C ASN A 76 -10.34 -4.06 2.68
N TRP A 77 -10.15 -2.91 2.02
CA TRP A 77 -10.33 -2.78 0.57
C TRP A 77 -9.02 -2.80 -0.20
N ILE A 78 -7.93 -2.32 0.39
CA ILE A 78 -6.65 -2.16 -0.28
C ILE A 78 -5.59 -3.09 0.29
N LEU A 79 -5.27 -3.00 1.58
CA LEU A 79 -4.19 -3.78 2.17
C LEU A 79 -4.44 -5.29 2.04
N SER A 80 -5.68 -5.76 2.31
CA SER A 80 -6.02 -7.17 2.14
C SER A 80 -5.88 -7.67 0.70
N ALA A 81 -6.19 -6.83 -0.30
CA ALA A 81 -6.04 -7.19 -1.71
C ALA A 81 -4.55 -7.21 -2.13
N HIS A 82 -3.74 -6.29 -1.58
CA HIS A 82 -2.30 -6.26 -1.82
C HIS A 82 -1.61 -7.54 -1.33
N LEU A 83 -2.03 -8.08 -0.18
CA LEU A 83 -1.53 -9.34 0.36
C LEU A 83 -1.92 -10.57 -0.49
N ASP A 84 -2.95 -10.45 -1.34
CA ASP A 84 -3.38 -11.49 -2.27
C ASP A 84 -2.62 -11.46 -3.62
N GLY A 85 -1.61 -10.58 -3.78
CA GLY A 85 -0.70 -10.60 -4.93
C GLY A 85 -0.83 -9.46 -5.94
N VAL A 86 -1.23 -8.27 -5.51
CA VAL A 86 -1.24 -7.09 -6.39
C VAL A 86 0.17 -6.66 -6.75
N THR A 87 0.42 -6.49 -8.04
CA THR A 87 1.72 -6.27 -8.68
C THR A 87 2.39 -4.97 -8.25
N GLN A 88 3.70 -5.02 -8.01
CA GLN A 88 4.54 -3.84 -7.84
C GLN A 88 4.71 -3.10 -9.17
N ASN A 89 4.67 -1.78 -9.13
CA ASN A 89 4.93 -0.93 -10.29
C ASN A 89 6.29 -0.24 -10.13
N PRO A 90 7.26 -0.46 -11.03
CA PRO A 90 8.58 0.17 -10.96
C PRO A 90 8.58 1.65 -11.37
N ALA A 91 7.44 2.19 -11.82
CA ALA A 91 7.35 3.57 -12.25
C ALA A 91 7.66 4.56 -11.12
N LYS A 92 8.18 5.73 -11.49
CA LYS A 92 8.49 6.78 -10.52
C LYS A 92 7.23 7.53 -10.11
N LEU A 93 6.93 7.51 -8.81
CA LEU A 93 5.87 8.31 -8.21
C LEU A 93 6.30 9.79 -8.15
N VAL A 94 5.46 10.68 -8.63
CA VAL A 94 5.66 12.14 -8.61
C VAL A 94 4.40 12.86 -8.17
N LYS A 95 4.54 14.08 -7.64
CA LYS A 95 3.41 15.00 -7.52
C LYS A 95 3.02 15.44 -8.94
N ALA A 96 1.81 15.07 -9.37
CA ALA A 96 1.32 15.36 -10.71
C ALA A 96 0.81 16.81 -10.80
N PHE A 97 -0.04 17.22 -9.87
CA PHE A 97 -0.58 18.58 -9.78
C PHE A 97 -1.25 18.85 -8.43
N ASP A 98 -1.58 20.11 -8.21
CA ASP A 98 -2.35 20.59 -7.08
C ASP A 98 -3.79 20.89 -7.54
N LEU A 99 -4.79 20.58 -6.71
CA LEU A 99 -6.18 20.93 -7.03
C LEU A 99 -6.38 22.44 -6.91
N SER A 100 -6.68 23.11 -8.02
CA SER A 100 -6.98 24.54 -8.04
C SER A 100 -8.41 24.86 -7.59
N LYS A 101 -9.31 23.88 -7.58
CA LYS A 101 -10.71 23.94 -7.17
C LYS A 101 -11.14 22.62 -6.53
N HIS A 102 -12.37 22.62 -5.96
CA HIS A 102 -12.98 21.36 -5.54
C HIS A 102 -13.27 20.46 -6.74
N MET A 103 -12.91 19.17 -6.67
CA MET A 103 -13.04 18.22 -7.78
C MET A 103 -13.50 16.84 -7.28
N THR A 104 -14.28 16.16 -8.12
CA THR A 104 -14.59 14.74 -7.96
C THR A 104 -13.41 13.85 -8.37
N ASP A 105 -13.40 12.59 -7.95
CA ASP A 105 -12.40 11.60 -8.38
C ASP A 105 -12.38 11.45 -9.92
N SER A 106 -13.54 11.47 -10.57
CA SER A 106 -13.65 11.38 -12.03
C SER A 106 -12.98 12.56 -12.75
N GLU A 107 -13.18 13.79 -12.25
CA GLU A 107 -12.53 15.00 -12.80
C GLU A 107 -11.01 14.94 -12.58
N ILE A 108 -10.55 14.51 -11.40
CA ILE A 108 -9.10 14.37 -11.09
C ILE A 108 -8.45 13.36 -12.01
N VAL A 109 -9.05 12.17 -12.17
CA VAL A 109 -8.52 11.13 -13.07
C VAL A 109 -8.46 11.64 -14.51
N SER A 110 -9.52 12.31 -14.99
CA SER A 110 -9.55 12.89 -16.34
C SER A 110 -8.48 13.97 -16.53
N GLN A 111 -8.25 14.81 -15.53
CA GLN A 111 -7.17 15.81 -15.56
C GLN A 111 -5.80 15.15 -15.56
N ALA A 112 -5.58 14.11 -14.73
CA ALA A 112 -4.34 13.34 -14.73
C ALA A 112 -4.05 12.75 -16.12
N GLU A 113 -5.06 12.13 -16.75
CA GLU A 113 -4.96 11.55 -18.09
C GLU A 113 -4.59 12.63 -19.14
N SER A 114 -5.17 13.84 -19.04
CA SER A 114 -4.84 14.96 -19.93
C SER A 114 -3.40 15.47 -19.80
N LEU A 115 -2.78 15.25 -18.63
CA LEU A 115 -1.39 15.60 -18.33
C LEU A 115 -0.40 14.45 -18.62
N GLY A 116 -0.88 13.35 -19.20
CA GLY A 116 -0.07 12.19 -19.57
C GLY A 116 0.17 11.18 -18.44
N PHE A 117 -0.54 11.31 -17.31
CA PHE A 117 -0.60 10.30 -16.28
C PHE A 117 -1.78 9.36 -16.52
N ASN A 118 -1.66 8.11 -16.15
CA ASN A 118 -2.78 7.16 -16.28
C ASN A 118 -2.99 6.35 -15.00
N PRO A 119 -3.72 6.88 -14.01
CA PRO A 119 -3.95 6.18 -12.74
C PRO A 119 -4.61 4.81 -12.90
N LYS A 120 -5.41 4.59 -13.95
CA LYS A 120 -6.09 3.32 -14.23
C LYS A 120 -5.15 2.24 -14.79
N GLN A 121 -4.11 2.62 -15.55
CA GLN A 121 -3.15 1.68 -16.13
C GLN A 121 -1.86 1.60 -15.31
N ASN A 122 -1.53 2.66 -14.60
CA ASN A 122 -0.30 2.81 -13.85
C ASN A 122 -0.58 3.30 -12.41
N PRO A 123 -1.33 2.51 -11.62
CA PRO A 123 -1.74 2.90 -10.27
C PRO A 123 -0.54 3.05 -9.33
N VAL A 124 -0.72 3.82 -8.28
CA VAL A 124 0.26 3.92 -7.20
C VAL A 124 0.27 2.63 -6.39
N THR A 125 1.44 2.24 -5.89
CA THR A 125 1.61 1.07 -5.03
C THR A 125 1.71 1.45 -3.55
N LEU A 126 1.46 0.48 -2.66
CA LEU A 126 1.58 0.72 -1.22
C LEU A 126 3.03 0.99 -0.80
N ASP A 127 4.03 0.38 -1.46
CA ASP A 127 5.45 0.67 -1.21
C ASP A 127 5.79 2.14 -1.51
N GLN A 128 5.19 2.71 -2.56
CA GLN A 128 5.39 4.10 -2.93
C GLN A 128 4.76 5.06 -1.91
N ILE A 129 3.56 4.75 -1.41
CA ILE A 129 2.90 5.53 -0.33
C ILE A 129 3.71 5.43 0.96
N LYS A 130 4.13 4.20 1.33
CA LYS A 130 5.00 3.97 2.48
C LYS A 130 6.26 4.82 2.41
N ALA A 131 6.96 4.80 1.27
CA ALA A 131 8.19 5.58 1.08
C ALA A 131 7.96 7.09 1.24
N LYS A 132 6.82 7.63 0.81
CA LYS A 132 6.46 9.05 1.02
C LYS A 132 6.24 9.37 2.50
N ILE A 133 5.53 8.52 3.24
CA ILE A 133 5.31 8.70 4.68
C ILE A 133 6.63 8.61 5.44
N GLU A 134 7.48 7.63 5.12
CA GLU A 134 8.80 7.45 5.75
C GLU A 134 9.79 8.60 5.46
N ALA A 135 9.66 9.23 4.30
CA ALA A 135 10.45 10.41 3.94
C ALA A 135 10.06 11.68 4.74
N GLN A 136 8.87 11.70 5.34
CA GLN A 136 8.35 12.83 6.12
C GLN A 136 7.90 12.39 7.53
N PRO A 137 8.80 11.81 8.34
CA PRO A 137 8.45 11.38 9.69
C PRO A 137 7.97 12.58 10.52
N ASN A 138 6.97 12.34 11.37
CA ASN A 138 6.37 13.38 12.24
C ASN A 138 5.83 14.62 11.49
N GLY A 139 5.40 14.44 10.23
CA GLY A 139 4.82 15.52 9.43
C GLY A 139 5.79 16.66 9.09
N ILE A 140 7.09 16.38 9.04
CA ILE A 140 8.07 17.38 8.58
C ILE A 140 7.75 17.82 7.15
N GLU A 141 8.22 18.99 6.77
CA GLU A 141 8.04 19.53 5.43
C GLU A 141 8.67 18.63 4.35
N GLY A 142 8.01 18.49 3.22
CA GLY A 142 8.45 17.64 2.09
C GLY A 142 7.51 17.73 0.91
N GLU A 143 7.45 16.66 0.10
CA GLU A 143 6.59 16.65 -1.09
C GLU A 143 5.09 16.49 -0.77
N MET A 144 4.76 15.80 0.34
CA MET A 144 3.39 15.71 0.82
C MET A 144 3.04 16.93 1.68
N LEU A 145 1.79 17.35 1.60
CA LEU A 145 1.23 18.35 2.50
C LEU A 145 1.19 17.83 3.93
N SER A 146 1.66 18.65 4.87
CA SER A 146 1.60 18.38 6.31
C SER A 146 0.72 19.40 7.07
N ASN A 147 -0.16 20.11 6.34
CA ASN A 147 -1.06 21.13 6.87
C ASN A 147 -2.50 20.65 7.10
N GLY A 148 -2.75 19.35 7.03
CA GLY A 148 -4.07 18.72 7.15
C GLY A 148 -4.82 18.57 5.82
N SER A 149 -4.29 19.10 4.72
CA SER A 149 -4.86 18.87 3.38
C SER A 149 -4.48 17.48 2.87
N ALA A 150 -5.31 16.93 1.97
CA ALA A 150 -5.14 15.60 1.44
C ALA A 150 -3.97 15.49 0.46
N ASN A 151 -3.22 14.39 0.57
CA ASN A 151 -2.35 13.89 -0.47
C ASN A 151 -3.03 12.65 -1.05
N ILE A 152 -3.42 12.70 -2.31
CA ILE A 152 -4.33 11.73 -2.94
C ILE A 152 -3.54 10.83 -3.87
N PHE A 153 -3.74 9.52 -3.70
CA PHE A 153 -3.13 8.45 -4.48
C PHE A 153 -4.23 7.54 -5.03
N TYR A 154 -4.11 7.10 -6.27
CA TYR A 154 -5.03 6.12 -6.86
C TYR A 154 -4.38 4.73 -6.85
N VAL A 155 -5.00 3.78 -6.16
CA VAL A 155 -4.47 2.44 -5.85
C VAL A 155 -5.48 1.37 -6.22
N PHE A 156 -5.05 0.26 -6.79
CA PHE A 156 -5.93 -0.90 -6.92
C PHE A 156 -6.12 -1.60 -5.57
N GLY A 157 -7.33 -2.08 -5.35
CA GLY A 157 -7.73 -2.84 -4.19
C GLY A 157 -8.55 -4.06 -4.57
N LYS A 158 -9.47 -4.45 -3.70
CA LYS A 158 -10.36 -5.60 -3.92
C LYS A 158 -11.02 -5.57 -5.29
N HIS A 159 -11.17 -6.74 -5.88
CA HIS A 159 -11.80 -6.95 -7.18
C HIS A 159 -11.13 -6.16 -8.32
N ASN A 160 -9.86 -5.82 -8.16
CA ASN A 160 -9.11 -4.98 -9.10
C ASN A 160 -9.79 -3.62 -9.35
N ALA A 161 -10.53 -3.11 -8.37
CA ALA A 161 -11.15 -1.79 -8.43
C ALA A 161 -10.15 -0.72 -8.02
N LEU A 162 -10.25 0.46 -8.64
CA LEU A 162 -9.45 1.62 -8.29
C LEU A 162 -10.10 2.36 -7.11
N PHE A 163 -9.29 2.72 -6.12
CA PHE A 163 -9.68 3.49 -4.94
C PHE A 163 -8.83 4.75 -4.84
N ALA A 164 -9.40 5.80 -4.26
CA ALA A 164 -8.65 6.97 -3.84
C ALA A 164 -8.14 6.75 -2.41
N VAL A 165 -6.85 6.91 -2.20
CA VAL A 165 -6.20 6.88 -0.89
C VAL A 165 -5.83 8.30 -0.51
N ASP A 166 -6.33 8.75 0.63
CA ASP A 166 -5.95 10.02 1.25
C ASP A 166 -4.90 9.76 2.34
N VAL A 167 -3.79 10.45 2.22
CA VAL A 167 -2.77 10.51 3.27
C VAL A 167 -2.63 11.95 3.72
N HIS A 168 -2.97 12.25 4.97
CA HIS A 168 -2.80 13.59 5.50
C HIS A 168 -2.20 13.60 6.90
N TRP A 169 -1.50 14.68 7.24
CA TRP A 169 -0.95 14.89 8.56
C TRP A 169 -2.01 15.47 9.50
N HIS A 170 -2.26 14.78 10.62
CA HIS A 170 -3.15 15.28 11.67
C HIS A 170 -2.31 15.85 12.83
N SER A 171 -2.12 17.17 12.82
CA SER A 171 -1.25 17.87 13.78
C SER A 171 -1.67 17.68 15.23
N GLY A 172 -2.98 17.60 15.50
CA GLY A 172 -3.52 17.38 16.85
C GLY A 172 -3.13 16.03 17.46
N ASN A 173 -2.92 15.00 16.64
CA ASN A 173 -2.52 13.66 17.08
C ASN A 173 -1.02 13.40 16.85
N GLY A 174 -0.33 14.22 16.06
CA GLY A 174 1.05 13.98 15.66
C GLY A 174 1.23 12.73 14.81
N GLN A 175 0.26 12.44 13.92
CA GLN A 175 0.20 11.19 13.13
C GLN A 175 -0.16 11.47 11.68
N TRP A 176 0.36 10.63 10.78
CA TRP A 176 -0.20 10.48 9.45
C TRP A 176 -1.49 9.65 9.52
N PHE A 177 -2.51 10.10 8.83
CA PHE A 177 -3.78 9.37 8.68
C PHE A 177 -3.89 8.85 7.26
N VAL A 178 -4.30 7.58 7.11
CA VAL A 178 -4.47 6.91 5.82
C VAL A 178 -5.91 6.41 5.70
N TYR A 179 -6.65 6.96 4.74
CA TYR A 179 -8.02 6.57 4.42
C TYR A 179 -8.13 5.97 3.03
N ALA A 180 -9.16 5.16 2.79
CA ALA A 180 -9.54 4.72 1.46
C ALA A 180 -11.00 5.06 1.15
N TYR A 181 -11.22 5.48 -0.08
CA TYR A 181 -12.52 5.86 -0.60
C TYR A 181 -12.78 5.20 -1.95
N GLY A 182 -14.05 4.73 -2.17
CA GLY A 182 -14.51 4.35 -3.49
C GLY A 182 -14.65 5.59 -4.39
N LEU A 183 -14.38 5.46 -5.67
CA LEU A 183 -14.44 6.60 -6.60
C LEU A 183 -15.86 7.11 -6.84
N ASP A 184 -16.87 6.32 -6.52
CA ASP A 184 -18.30 6.61 -6.67
C ASP A 184 -18.94 7.24 -5.44
N ARG A 185 -18.15 7.61 -4.44
CA ARG A 185 -18.64 8.16 -3.15
C ARG A 185 -19.41 9.49 -3.26
N GLY A 186 -19.38 10.14 -4.46
CA GLY A 186 -20.07 11.42 -4.70
C GLY A 186 -19.47 12.63 -3.96
N GLY A 187 -18.35 12.44 -3.26
CA GLY A 187 -17.66 13.51 -2.53
C GLY A 187 -16.72 14.33 -3.41
N LEU A 188 -16.44 15.55 -2.96
CA LEU A 188 -15.44 16.44 -3.57
C LEU A 188 -14.17 16.46 -2.72
N TRP A 189 -13.03 16.46 -3.41
CA TRP A 189 -11.75 16.78 -2.82
C TRP A 189 -11.58 18.31 -2.76
N SER A 190 -10.95 18.79 -1.71
CA SER A 190 -10.78 20.23 -1.51
C SER A 190 -9.69 20.81 -2.40
N ALA A 191 -9.87 22.04 -2.85
CA ALA A 191 -8.80 22.83 -3.45
C ALA A 191 -7.58 22.85 -2.52
N GLY A 192 -6.38 22.85 -3.09
CA GLY A 192 -5.13 22.80 -2.37
C GLY A 192 -4.64 21.38 -2.05
N SER A 193 -5.44 20.32 -2.29
CA SER A 193 -4.96 18.93 -2.18
C SER A 193 -3.91 18.61 -3.25
N HIS A 194 -2.94 17.74 -2.92
CA HIS A 194 -1.93 17.24 -3.87
C HIS A 194 -2.37 15.93 -4.50
N ILE A 195 -2.15 15.78 -5.81
CA ILE A 195 -2.36 14.54 -6.55
C ILE A 195 -1.03 13.92 -6.90
N PHE A 196 -0.86 12.64 -6.52
CA PHE A 196 0.33 11.86 -6.81
C PHE A 196 0.01 10.78 -7.83
N CYS A 197 0.81 10.69 -8.89
CA CYS A 197 0.67 9.70 -9.96
C CYS A 197 2.03 9.10 -10.31
N ASN A 198 2.01 7.89 -10.86
CA ASN A 198 3.17 7.29 -11.48
C ASN A 198 3.44 7.94 -12.85
N LYS A 199 4.70 8.30 -13.08
CA LYS A 199 5.14 8.80 -14.39
C LYS A 199 5.23 7.61 -15.35
N SER A 200 4.57 7.72 -16.50
CA SER A 200 4.66 6.75 -17.61
C SER A 200 6.05 6.71 -18.20
#